data_588dc3a1efd3b0d2167df564a5b02ff8
#
_entry.id   588dc3a1efd3b0d2167df564a5b02ff8
#
_cell.length_a   1.000
_cell.length_b   1.000
_cell.length_c   1.000
_cell.angle_alpha   90.00
_cell.angle_beta   90.00
_cell.angle_gamma   90.00
#
_symmetry.space_group_name_H-M   'P 1'
#
loop_
_entity.id
_entity.type
_entity.pdbx_description
1 polymer ?
#
loop_
_entity_poly.entity_id
_entity_poly.type
_entity_poly.pdbx_seq_one_letter_code
_entity_poly.pdbx_strand_id
1 'polypeptide(L)'
;LSGYVGINVPIGSFNFYAGARYEYARQELIMNTRSYEESLQSTFYDYKDLFPSVNATYKLSEKHQFRLAYGKSVNRPEFRELSTSVYYDFDLGSSVMGNSSLQAAYIQNVDLRYEWYPSNGEQVSIALFYKHFENPIEWTYTMSGGTDPVYSYVNAKGANNYGIEVDIRKNLDFIGMRNFSFSFNGAWIKSKVQF
;
A
#
# COMPACT_ATOMS: atom_id res chain seq x y z
N LEU A 1 -17.70 -4.97 -8.83
CA LEU A 1 -18.72 -4.98 -7.81
C LEU A 1 -18.07 -5.08 -6.44
N SER A 2 -18.49 -4.24 -5.49
CA SER A 2 -18.00 -4.34 -4.11
C SER A 2 -19.11 -4.03 -3.11
N GLY A 3 -19.02 -4.62 -1.93
CA GLY A 3 -19.88 -4.35 -0.80
C GLY A 3 -19.10 -4.44 0.50
N TYR A 4 -19.47 -3.66 1.50
CA TYR A 4 -18.82 -3.72 2.80
C TYR A 4 -19.85 -3.70 3.93
N VAL A 5 -19.45 -4.24 5.07
CA VAL A 5 -20.17 -4.18 6.34
C VAL A 5 -19.17 -3.85 7.45
N GLY A 6 -19.60 -3.06 8.41
CA GLY A 6 -18.78 -2.72 9.56
C GLY A 6 -19.64 -2.45 10.79
N ILE A 7 -19.05 -2.73 11.95
CA ILE A 7 -19.65 -2.48 13.26
C ILE A 7 -18.67 -1.68 14.12
N ASN A 8 -19.20 -0.70 14.83
CA ASN A 8 -18.45 0.11 15.79
C ASN A 8 -19.06 -0.07 17.19
N VAL A 9 -18.24 -0.50 18.15
CA VAL A 9 -18.68 -0.83 19.50
C VAL A 9 -17.86 -0.04 20.52
N PRO A 10 -18.41 1.06 21.09
CA PRO A 10 -17.78 1.77 22.19
C PRO A 10 -18.04 1.04 23.53
N ILE A 11 -16.99 0.78 24.29
CA ILE A 11 -17.04 0.14 25.62
C ILE A 11 -16.14 0.92 26.57
N GLY A 12 -16.73 1.80 27.37
CA GLY A 12 -15.96 2.64 28.32
C GLY A 12 -14.91 3.49 27.59
N SER A 13 -13.64 3.31 27.95
CA SER A 13 -12.51 4.00 27.31
C SER A 13 -12.05 3.35 25.99
N PHE A 14 -12.64 2.22 25.60
CA PHE A 14 -12.31 1.54 24.37
C PHE A 14 -13.34 1.82 23.28
N ASN A 15 -12.88 1.90 22.04
CA ASN A 15 -13.73 1.88 20.88
C ASN A 15 -13.18 0.86 19.88
N PHE A 16 -13.99 -0.13 19.55
CA PHE A 16 -13.65 -1.22 18.64
C PHE A 16 -14.43 -1.03 17.33
N TYR A 17 -13.73 -1.08 16.23
CA TYR A 17 -14.32 -1.18 14.91
C TYR A 17 -13.86 -2.47 14.24
N ALA A 18 -14.80 -3.23 13.70
CA ALA A 18 -14.53 -4.36 12.83
C ALA A 18 -15.33 -4.24 11.54
N GLY A 19 -14.69 -4.47 10.42
CA GLY A 19 -15.31 -4.39 9.12
C GLY A 19 -14.77 -5.43 8.15
N ALA A 20 -15.54 -5.71 7.12
CA ALA A 20 -15.13 -6.54 6.01
C ALA A 20 -15.69 -5.97 4.71
N ARG A 21 -14.85 -5.93 3.67
CA ARG A 21 -15.23 -5.57 2.31
C ARG A 21 -15.00 -6.76 1.39
N TYR A 22 -16.04 -7.14 0.66
CA TYR A 22 -15.93 -8.10 -0.42
C TYR A 22 -15.84 -7.38 -1.76
N GLU A 23 -14.91 -7.80 -2.61
CA GLU A 23 -14.75 -7.31 -3.97
C GLU A 23 -14.78 -8.44 -4.99
N TYR A 24 -15.53 -8.20 -6.06
CA TYR A 24 -15.41 -8.92 -7.31
C TYR A 24 -14.93 -7.95 -8.39
N ALA A 25 -13.78 -8.26 -9.00
CA ALA A 25 -13.24 -7.49 -10.12
C ALA A 25 -12.85 -8.44 -11.24
N ARG A 26 -13.14 -8.06 -12.48
CA ARG A 26 -12.71 -8.77 -13.68
C ARG A 26 -11.95 -7.79 -14.57
N GLN A 27 -10.75 -8.17 -14.96
CA GLN A 27 -9.94 -7.46 -15.95
C GLN A 27 -9.88 -8.33 -17.22
N GLU A 28 -10.09 -7.71 -18.36
CA GLU A 28 -9.93 -8.34 -19.67
C GLU A 28 -8.84 -7.61 -20.41
N LEU A 29 -7.81 -8.35 -20.80
CA LEU A 29 -6.71 -7.84 -21.61
C LEU A 29 -6.87 -8.43 -23.03
N ILE A 30 -7.14 -7.57 -24.00
CA ILE A 30 -7.23 -7.95 -25.41
C ILE A 30 -5.93 -7.49 -26.09
N MET A 31 -5.16 -8.44 -26.61
CA MET A 31 -3.93 -8.17 -27.34
C MET A 31 -4.09 -8.59 -28.79
N ASN A 32 -3.68 -7.70 -29.69
CA ASN A 32 -3.58 -8.01 -31.11
C ASN A 32 -2.17 -8.54 -31.38
N THR A 33 -2.05 -9.84 -31.56
CA THR A 33 -0.78 -10.46 -31.97
C THR A 33 -0.65 -10.28 -33.49
N ARG A 34 0.33 -9.50 -33.94
CA ARG A 34 0.72 -9.44 -35.35
C ARG A 34 1.34 -10.78 -35.78
N SER A 35 0.50 -11.77 -35.94
CA SER A 35 0.83 -13.03 -36.60
C SER A 35 0.13 -13.03 -37.96
N TYR A 36 0.56 -13.88 -38.89
CA TYR A 36 -0.02 -14.02 -40.25
C TYR A 36 -1.53 -14.32 -40.25
N GLU A 37 -2.07 -14.75 -39.11
CA GLU A 37 -3.50 -14.77 -38.80
C GLU A 37 -3.73 -13.75 -37.66
N GLU A 38 -4.50 -12.69 -37.93
CA GLU A 38 -4.95 -11.72 -36.92
C GLU A 38 -5.80 -12.44 -35.85
N SER A 39 -5.15 -12.97 -34.81
CA SER A 39 -5.84 -13.57 -33.68
C SER A 39 -5.82 -12.60 -32.51
N LEU A 40 -7.01 -12.10 -32.16
CA LEU A 40 -7.23 -11.40 -30.90
C LEU A 40 -7.12 -12.42 -29.77
N GLN A 41 -6.11 -12.29 -28.93
CA GLN A 41 -6.01 -13.08 -27.71
C GLN A 41 -6.62 -12.28 -26.55
N SER A 42 -7.67 -12.84 -25.94
CA SER A 42 -8.25 -12.31 -24.71
C SER A 42 -7.75 -13.10 -23.51
N THR A 43 -7.22 -12.41 -22.53
CA THR A 43 -6.86 -12.99 -21.23
C THR A 43 -7.73 -12.36 -20.15
N PHE A 44 -8.34 -13.20 -19.31
CA PHE A 44 -9.21 -12.76 -18.23
C PHE A 44 -8.55 -12.98 -16.88
N TYR A 45 -8.66 -11.98 -16.01
CA TYR A 45 -8.22 -12.04 -14.62
C TYR A 45 -9.43 -11.79 -13.73
N ASP A 46 -9.87 -12.81 -13.02
CA ASP A 46 -11.01 -12.76 -12.12
C ASP A 46 -10.51 -12.72 -10.66
N TYR A 47 -10.91 -11.70 -9.93
CA TYR A 47 -10.55 -11.48 -8.52
C TYR A 47 -11.81 -11.57 -7.65
N LYS A 48 -11.74 -12.37 -6.59
CA LYS A 48 -12.79 -12.53 -5.58
C LYS A 48 -12.13 -12.44 -4.22
N ASP A 49 -12.18 -11.26 -3.64
CA ASP A 49 -11.36 -10.93 -2.49
C ASP A 49 -12.20 -10.50 -1.29
N LEU A 50 -11.77 -10.89 -0.10
CA LEU A 50 -12.28 -10.40 1.17
C LEU A 50 -11.19 -9.61 1.90
N PHE A 51 -11.53 -8.38 2.28
CA PHE A 51 -10.67 -7.44 2.97
C PHE A 51 -11.19 -7.17 4.37
N PRO A 52 -10.73 -7.90 5.39
CA PRO A 52 -11.04 -7.59 6.77
C PRO A 52 -10.29 -6.35 7.24
N SER A 53 -10.90 -5.59 8.16
CA SER A 53 -10.28 -4.49 8.87
C SER A 53 -10.74 -4.48 10.33
N VAL A 54 -9.81 -4.23 11.24
CA VAL A 54 -10.07 -4.10 12.67
C VAL A 54 -9.32 -2.90 13.20
N ASN A 55 -9.99 -2.06 13.98
CA ASN A 55 -9.37 -0.94 14.67
C ASN A 55 -9.80 -0.96 16.13
N ALA A 56 -8.85 -0.77 17.03
CA ALA A 56 -9.09 -0.60 18.45
C ALA A 56 -8.47 0.72 18.91
N THR A 57 -9.27 1.57 19.52
CA THR A 57 -8.81 2.83 20.13
C THR A 57 -9.00 2.72 21.62
N TYR A 58 -7.97 3.00 22.39
CA TYR A 58 -8.01 3.10 23.86
C TYR A 58 -7.70 4.54 24.28
N LYS A 59 -8.67 5.20 24.87
CA LYS A 59 -8.53 6.53 25.45
C LYS A 59 -8.03 6.39 26.89
N LEU A 60 -6.74 6.61 27.11
CA LEU A 60 -6.14 6.59 28.44
C LEU A 60 -6.59 7.83 29.25
N SER A 61 -6.78 8.97 28.57
CA SER A 61 -7.34 10.21 29.11
C SER A 61 -7.89 11.07 27.97
N GLU A 62 -8.39 12.26 28.27
CA GLU A 62 -8.81 13.23 27.24
C GLU A 62 -7.67 13.67 26.30
N LYS A 63 -6.42 13.56 26.78
CA LYS A 63 -5.22 14.00 26.05
C LYS A 63 -4.38 12.87 25.48
N HIS A 64 -4.62 11.61 25.87
CA HIS A 64 -3.77 10.48 25.52
C HIS A 64 -4.61 9.34 24.97
N GLN A 65 -4.21 8.82 23.82
CA GLN A 65 -4.85 7.62 23.25
C GLN A 65 -3.85 6.71 22.53
N PHE A 66 -4.20 5.44 22.49
CA PHE A 66 -3.56 4.41 21.70
C PHE A 66 -4.52 3.94 20.61
N ARG A 67 -3.98 3.66 19.44
CA ARG A 67 -4.71 3.02 18.34
C ARG A 67 -3.95 1.83 17.83
N LEU A 68 -4.65 0.71 17.68
CA LEU A 68 -4.17 -0.48 17.01
C LEU A 68 -5.06 -0.70 15.79
N ALA A 69 -4.46 -0.88 14.63
CA ALA A 69 -5.17 -1.14 13.39
C ALA A 69 -4.60 -2.38 12.69
N TYR A 70 -5.48 -3.16 12.10
CA TYR A 70 -5.16 -4.22 11.17
C TYR A 70 -6.04 -4.07 9.94
N GLY A 71 -5.46 -4.29 8.76
CA GLY A 71 -6.22 -4.32 7.51
C GLY A 71 -5.51 -5.09 6.42
N LYS A 72 -6.30 -5.81 5.60
CA LYS A 72 -5.83 -6.43 4.36
C LYS A 72 -6.19 -5.54 3.19
N SER A 73 -5.27 -5.39 2.23
CA SER A 73 -5.48 -4.67 0.97
C SER A 73 -4.87 -5.44 -0.20
N VAL A 74 -5.11 -4.98 -1.42
CA VAL A 74 -4.62 -5.61 -2.64
C VAL A 74 -4.04 -4.55 -3.57
N ASN A 75 -2.97 -4.91 -4.26
CA ASN A 75 -2.45 -4.23 -5.44
C ASN A 75 -2.59 -5.18 -6.63
N ARG A 76 -3.49 -4.86 -7.56
CA ARG A 76 -3.70 -5.63 -8.79
C ARG A 76 -2.80 -5.11 -9.88
N PRO A 77 -2.24 -5.99 -10.74
CA PRO A 77 -1.43 -5.53 -11.85
C PRO A 77 -2.19 -4.54 -12.74
N GLU A 78 -1.51 -3.51 -13.20
CA GLU A 78 -2.02 -2.59 -14.20
C GLU A 78 -2.01 -3.21 -15.59
N PHE A 79 -2.83 -2.72 -16.52
CA PHE A 79 -2.86 -3.22 -17.90
C PHE A 79 -1.50 -3.14 -18.60
N ARG A 80 -0.72 -2.09 -18.31
CA ARG A 80 0.63 -1.93 -18.85
C ARG A 80 1.61 -2.97 -18.31
N GLU A 81 1.46 -3.36 -17.04
CA GLU A 81 2.27 -4.39 -16.41
C GLU A 81 1.95 -5.80 -16.94
N LEU A 82 0.69 -6.04 -17.35
CA LEU A 82 0.24 -7.30 -17.92
C LEU A 82 0.50 -7.43 -19.42
N SER A 83 0.56 -6.29 -20.15
CA SER A 83 0.69 -6.28 -21.61
C SER A 83 2.08 -6.72 -22.05
N THR A 84 2.14 -7.79 -22.86
CA THR A 84 3.40 -8.29 -23.46
C THR A 84 3.89 -7.43 -24.64
N SER A 85 3.21 -6.32 -24.96
CA SER A 85 3.66 -5.37 -25.97
C SER A 85 4.90 -4.62 -25.48
N VAL A 86 5.95 -4.62 -26.29
CA VAL A 86 7.18 -3.87 -25.98
C VAL A 86 6.98 -2.41 -26.32
N TYR A 87 7.34 -1.52 -25.41
CA TYR A 87 7.40 -0.09 -25.65
C TYR A 87 8.74 0.49 -25.17
N TYR A 88 9.16 1.60 -25.73
CA TYR A 88 10.36 2.31 -25.30
C TYR A 88 9.99 3.39 -24.30
N ASP A 89 10.61 3.33 -23.12
CA ASP A 89 10.47 4.33 -22.07
C ASP A 89 11.62 5.34 -22.19
N PHE A 90 11.29 6.59 -22.55
CA PHE A 90 12.27 7.64 -22.81
C PHE A 90 12.94 8.14 -21.53
N ASP A 91 12.25 8.09 -20.38
CA ASP A 91 12.80 8.51 -19.09
C ASP A 91 13.80 7.47 -18.59
N LEU A 92 13.49 6.19 -18.79
CA LEU A 92 14.37 5.07 -18.46
C LEU A 92 15.46 4.84 -19.50
N GLY A 93 15.28 5.33 -20.74
CA GLY A 93 16.18 5.11 -21.87
C GLY A 93 16.25 3.65 -22.31
N SER A 94 15.20 2.88 -22.11
CA SER A 94 15.19 1.43 -22.34
C SER A 94 13.83 0.90 -22.74
N SER A 95 13.81 -0.29 -23.33
CA SER A 95 12.56 -1.00 -23.66
C SER A 95 11.95 -1.64 -22.41
N VAL A 96 10.64 -1.60 -22.33
CA VAL A 96 9.84 -2.22 -21.26
C VAL A 96 8.82 -3.15 -21.88
N MET A 97 8.63 -4.32 -21.26
CA MET A 97 7.65 -5.33 -21.65
C MET A 97 6.92 -5.80 -20.40
N GLY A 98 5.60 -5.80 -20.40
CA GLY A 98 4.81 -6.37 -19.32
C GLY A 98 4.88 -7.89 -19.26
N ASN A 99 4.26 -8.45 -18.22
CA ASN A 99 4.23 -9.88 -17.94
C ASN A 99 2.79 -10.33 -17.66
N SER A 100 2.20 -11.06 -18.59
CA SER A 100 0.81 -11.55 -18.46
C SER A 100 0.61 -12.61 -17.37
N SER A 101 1.68 -13.15 -16.77
CA SER A 101 1.61 -14.10 -15.67
C SER A 101 1.56 -13.47 -14.29
N LEU A 102 1.56 -12.14 -14.19
CA LEU A 102 1.51 -11.44 -12.91
C LEU A 102 0.23 -11.75 -12.13
N GLN A 103 0.42 -11.95 -10.85
CA GLN A 103 -0.64 -12.15 -9.87
C GLN A 103 -0.86 -10.89 -9.06
N ALA A 104 -2.05 -10.75 -8.47
CA ALA A 104 -2.31 -9.67 -7.52
C ALA A 104 -1.43 -9.82 -6.27
N ALA A 105 -0.92 -8.70 -5.79
CA ALA A 105 -0.18 -8.63 -4.53
C ALA A 105 -1.14 -8.32 -3.38
N TYR A 106 -1.08 -9.11 -2.31
CA TYR A 106 -1.88 -8.87 -1.10
C TYR A 106 -1.01 -8.29 -0.01
N ILE A 107 -1.58 -7.35 0.72
CA ILE A 107 -0.84 -6.57 1.72
C ILE A 107 -1.58 -6.68 3.05
N GLN A 108 -0.91 -7.18 4.07
CA GLN A 108 -1.37 -7.18 5.45
C GLN A 108 -0.69 -6.04 6.18
N ASN A 109 -1.48 -5.16 6.79
CA ASN A 109 -1.00 -3.97 7.50
C ASN A 109 -1.35 -4.10 8.97
N VAL A 110 -0.38 -3.83 9.84
CA VAL A 110 -0.56 -3.68 11.29
C VAL A 110 0.07 -2.37 11.72
N ASP A 111 -0.69 -1.54 12.40
CA ASP A 111 -0.27 -0.23 12.87
C ASP A 111 -0.58 -0.07 14.35
N LEU A 112 0.38 0.38 15.13
CA LEU A 112 0.21 0.79 16.52
C LEU A 112 0.63 2.25 16.66
N ARG A 113 -0.28 3.10 17.13
CA ARG A 113 -0.04 4.54 17.28
C ARG A 113 -0.36 5.00 18.70
N TYR A 114 0.53 5.77 19.27
CA TYR A 114 0.29 6.58 20.46
C TYR A 114 0.15 8.04 20.07
N GLU A 115 -0.85 8.72 20.62
CA GLU A 115 -1.15 10.13 20.37
C GLU A 115 -1.31 10.87 21.69
N TRP A 116 -0.65 12.01 21.77
CA TRP A 116 -0.74 12.95 22.88
C TRP A 116 -1.13 14.34 22.37
N TYR A 117 -2.18 14.90 22.96
CA TYR A 117 -2.74 16.20 22.64
C TYR A 117 -2.55 17.16 23.84
N PRO A 118 -1.38 17.82 24.01
CA PRO A 118 -1.07 18.67 25.15
C PRO A 118 -2.05 19.81 25.33
N SER A 119 -2.38 20.49 24.23
CA SER A 119 -3.33 21.62 24.16
C SER A 119 -3.97 21.71 22.79
N ASN A 120 -4.90 22.67 22.62
CA ASN A 120 -5.57 22.89 21.33
C ASN A 120 -4.56 23.23 20.22
N GLY A 121 -4.63 22.47 19.13
CA GLY A 121 -3.74 22.63 17.98
C GLY A 121 -2.34 22.01 18.15
N GLU A 122 -2.05 21.38 19.30
CA GLU A 122 -0.82 20.66 19.56
C GLU A 122 -1.04 19.14 19.49
N GLN A 123 -0.07 18.44 18.93
CA GLN A 123 -0.08 16.97 18.82
C GLN A 123 1.33 16.43 18.84
N VAL A 124 1.52 15.35 19.54
CA VAL A 124 2.68 14.47 19.42
C VAL A 124 2.18 13.06 19.15
N SER A 125 2.63 12.45 18.07
CA SER A 125 2.29 11.07 17.79
C SER A 125 3.53 10.25 17.42
N ILE A 126 3.52 8.99 17.84
CA ILE A 126 4.49 7.98 17.48
C ILE A 126 3.73 6.78 16.95
N ALA A 127 4.05 6.34 15.75
CA ALA A 127 3.45 5.17 15.13
C ALA A 127 4.52 4.13 14.81
N LEU A 128 4.20 2.87 15.08
CA LEU A 128 4.94 1.69 14.63
C LEU A 128 4.08 0.99 13.59
N PHE A 129 4.66 0.62 12.47
CA PHE A 129 3.94 -0.11 11.44
C PHE A 129 4.72 -1.34 10.97
N TYR A 130 3.96 -2.34 10.55
CA TYR A 130 4.46 -3.53 9.87
C TYR A 130 3.54 -3.87 8.70
N LYS A 131 4.13 -4.04 7.51
CA LYS A 131 3.42 -4.44 6.30
C LYS A 131 4.07 -5.69 5.73
N HIS A 132 3.26 -6.71 5.52
CA HIS A 132 3.67 -7.93 4.83
C HIS A 132 3.00 -7.99 3.47
N PHE A 133 3.80 -8.21 2.43
CA PHE A 133 3.36 -8.32 1.05
C PHE A 133 3.51 -9.76 0.58
N GLU A 134 2.43 -10.32 0.09
CA GLU A 134 2.40 -11.58 -0.64
C GLU A 134 2.41 -11.28 -2.14
N ASN A 135 3.31 -11.89 -2.90
CA ASN A 135 3.47 -11.69 -4.35
C ASN A 135 3.63 -10.21 -4.76
N PRO A 136 4.48 -9.39 -4.11
CA PRO A 136 4.67 -8.00 -4.54
C PRO A 136 5.16 -7.96 -5.98
N ILE A 137 4.67 -6.98 -6.74
CA ILE A 137 5.09 -6.75 -8.13
C ILE A 137 6.33 -5.89 -8.09
N GLU A 138 7.42 -6.41 -8.66
CA GLU A 138 8.73 -5.79 -8.65
C GLU A 138 9.29 -5.67 -10.06
N TRP A 139 10.15 -4.68 -10.28
CA TRP A 139 10.89 -4.52 -11.51
C TRP A 139 11.97 -5.59 -11.64
N THR A 140 12.13 -6.09 -12.86
CA THR A 140 13.22 -6.97 -13.27
C THR A 140 13.72 -6.55 -14.65
N TYR A 141 14.84 -7.11 -15.09
CA TYR A 141 15.33 -6.92 -16.45
C TYR A 141 15.97 -8.19 -16.97
N THR A 142 15.95 -8.34 -18.27
CA THR A 142 16.65 -9.41 -19.00
C THR A 142 17.55 -8.80 -20.05
N MET A 143 18.74 -9.39 -20.25
CA MET A 143 19.64 -9.03 -21.35
C MET A 143 19.29 -9.94 -22.54
N SER A 144 18.65 -9.39 -23.55
CA SER A 144 18.23 -10.12 -24.74
C SER A 144 19.22 -9.91 -25.87
N GLY A 145 20.26 -10.74 -25.94
CA GLY A 145 21.14 -10.86 -27.11
C GLY A 145 21.95 -9.62 -27.54
N GLY A 146 21.87 -8.54 -26.77
CA GLY A 146 22.52 -7.24 -27.02
C GLY A 146 23.02 -6.60 -25.72
N THR A 147 23.42 -5.35 -25.79
CA THR A 147 23.91 -4.55 -24.67
C THR A 147 22.77 -3.89 -23.88
N ASP A 148 21.58 -3.78 -24.47
CA ASP A 148 20.48 -3.03 -23.89
C ASP A 148 19.54 -3.94 -23.08
N PRO A 149 19.27 -3.63 -21.82
CA PRO A 149 18.34 -4.36 -20.99
C PRO A 149 16.90 -4.13 -21.46
N VAL A 150 16.09 -5.19 -21.41
CA VAL A 150 14.64 -5.10 -21.50
C VAL A 150 14.08 -5.25 -20.09
N TYR A 151 13.43 -4.20 -19.59
CA TYR A 151 12.79 -4.20 -18.29
C TYR A 151 11.43 -4.90 -18.35
N SER A 152 11.07 -5.52 -17.25
CA SER A 152 9.81 -6.24 -17.10
C SER A 152 9.37 -6.25 -15.63
N TYR A 153 8.30 -6.96 -15.33
CA TYR A 153 7.70 -7.09 -14.02
C TYR A 153 7.65 -8.55 -13.60
N VAL A 154 7.81 -8.79 -12.30
CA VAL A 154 7.75 -10.13 -11.70
C VAL A 154 7.10 -10.06 -10.33
N ASN A 155 6.38 -11.11 -9.93
CA ASN A 155 6.01 -11.25 -8.53
C ASN A 155 7.20 -11.80 -7.74
N ALA A 156 7.69 -11.07 -6.76
CA ALA A 156 8.60 -11.60 -5.77
C ALA A 156 7.84 -12.52 -4.78
N LYS A 157 8.56 -13.38 -4.06
CA LYS A 157 7.93 -14.32 -3.10
C LYS A 157 7.27 -13.62 -1.94
N GLY A 158 7.81 -12.48 -1.53
CA GLY A 158 7.27 -11.67 -0.46
C GLY A 158 8.12 -10.45 -0.17
N ALA A 159 7.54 -9.49 0.55
CA ALA A 159 8.27 -8.35 1.10
C ALA A 159 7.75 -8.00 2.49
N ASN A 160 8.64 -7.42 3.30
CA ASN A 160 8.28 -6.91 4.61
C ASN A 160 8.78 -5.47 4.74
N ASN A 161 7.87 -4.56 5.11
CA ASN A 161 8.19 -3.18 5.44
C ASN A 161 7.80 -2.92 6.89
N TYR A 162 8.70 -2.35 7.66
CA TYR A 162 8.40 -1.92 9.02
C TYR A 162 9.15 -0.65 9.36
N GLY A 163 8.60 0.10 10.28
CA GLY A 163 9.21 1.37 10.64
C GLY A 163 8.53 2.08 11.77
N ILE A 164 9.05 3.27 12.02
CA ILE A 164 8.59 4.19 13.05
C ILE A 164 8.33 5.54 12.39
N GLU A 165 7.19 6.14 12.69
CA GLU A 165 6.83 7.50 12.28
C GLU A 165 6.65 8.35 13.52
N VAL A 166 7.09 9.60 13.44
CA VAL A 166 6.95 10.60 14.50
C VAL A 166 6.38 11.87 13.89
N ASP A 167 5.28 12.35 14.46
CA ASP A 167 4.68 13.64 14.14
C ASP A 167 4.65 14.52 15.38
N ILE A 168 5.13 15.74 15.25
CA ILE A 168 5.10 16.76 16.32
C ILE A 168 4.52 18.03 15.75
N ARG A 169 3.50 18.56 16.42
CA ARG A 169 2.99 19.93 16.22
C ARG A 169 2.94 20.62 17.57
N LYS A 170 3.67 21.71 17.72
CA LYS A 170 3.81 22.42 18.97
C LYS A 170 3.70 23.93 18.73
N ASN A 171 2.83 24.61 19.49
CA ASN A 171 2.79 26.06 19.54
C ASN A 171 4.00 26.60 20.34
N LEU A 172 4.55 27.73 19.91
CA LEU A 172 5.75 28.30 20.52
C LEU A 172 5.42 29.39 21.55
N ASP A 173 4.18 29.41 22.09
CA ASP A 173 3.72 30.31 23.10
C ASP A 173 4.57 30.30 24.41
N PHE A 174 5.08 29.09 24.72
CA PHE A 174 5.91 28.85 25.91
C PHE A 174 7.26 29.60 25.90
N ILE A 175 7.72 30.04 24.71
CA ILE A 175 8.92 30.88 24.54
C ILE A 175 8.58 32.30 24.13
N GLY A 176 7.30 32.73 24.27
CA GLY A 176 6.82 34.06 23.94
C GLY A 176 6.47 34.29 22.46
N MET A 177 6.60 33.29 21.60
CA MET A 177 6.33 33.39 20.16
C MET A 177 4.88 32.94 19.83
N ARG A 178 3.88 33.75 20.24
CA ARG A 178 2.45 33.42 20.24
C ARG A 178 1.84 33.13 18.89
N ASN A 179 2.44 33.57 17.80
CA ASN A 179 1.92 33.37 16.42
C ASN A 179 2.72 32.33 15.62
N PHE A 180 3.59 31.60 16.30
CA PHE A 180 4.44 30.61 15.65
C PHE A 180 4.11 29.21 16.16
N SER A 181 4.17 28.26 15.23
CA SER A 181 4.10 26.84 15.54
C SER A 181 5.26 26.09 14.87
N PHE A 182 5.74 25.08 15.56
CA PHE A 182 6.72 24.13 15.05
C PHE A 182 5.99 22.87 14.58
N SER A 183 6.30 22.39 13.37
CA SER A 183 5.82 21.11 12.87
C SER A 183 7.00 20.28 12.40
N PHE A 184 7.05 19.03 12.85
CA PHE A 184 8.05 18.04 12.45
C PHE A 184 7.36 16.74 12.10
N ASN A 185 7.73 16.16 10.95
CA ASN A 185 7.34 14.83 10.55
C ASN A 185 8.61 14.07 10.16
N GLY A 186 8.79 12.88 10.71
CA GLY A 186 9.93 12.03 10.44
C GLY A 186 9.54 10.57 10.41
N ALA A 187 10.15 9.82 9.49
CA ALA A 187 9.96 8.37 9.37
C ALA A 187 11.29 7.65 9.21
N TRP A 188 11.41 6.50 9.89
CA TRP A 188 12.44 5.53 9.62
C TRP A 188 11.80 4.23 9.15
N ILE A 189 12.20 3.76 7.96
CA ILE A 189 11.58 2.63 7.27
C ILE A 189 12.66 1.64 6.87
N LYS A 190 12.42 0.36 7.13
CA LYS A 190 13.22 -0.73 6.61
C LYS A 190 12.35 -1.64 5.74
N SER A 191 12.81 -1.87 4.51
CA SER A 191 12.19 -2.74 3.53
C SER A 191 13.10 -3.92 3.21
N LYS A 192 12.50 -5.10 3.03
CA LYS A 192 13.20 -6.31 2.61
C LYS A 192 12.31 -7.09 1.65
N VAL A 193 12.78 -7.30 0.42
CA VAL A 193 12.14 -8.10 -0.61
C VAL A 193 12.83 -9.45 -0.73
N GLN A 194 12.08 -10.51 -1.02
CA GLN A 194 12.56 -11.88 -1.24
C GLN A 194 12.13 -12.34 -2.64
N PHE A 195 13.10 -12.66 -3.45
CA PHE A 195 12.91 -13.23 -4.79
C PHE A 195 12.96 -14.75 -4.81
#